data_4095e988ab2e5dee7e2873078ce2788d
#
_entry.id   4095e988ab2e5dee7e2873078ce2788d
#
_cell.length_a   1.000
_cell.length_b   1.000
_cell.length_c   1.000
_cell.angle_alpha   90.00
_cell.angle_beta   90.00
_cell.angle_gamma   90.00
#
_symmetry.space_group_name_H-M   'P 1'
#
loop_
_entity.id
_entity.type
_entity.pdbx_description
1 polymer ?
#
loop_
_entity_poly.entity_id
_entity_poly.type
_entity_poly.pdbx_seq_one_letter_code
_entity_poly.pdbx_strand_id
1 'polypeptide(L)'
;MKLAALLLLAPFAALAQTKPAPLLPPADPRIQKLVDEISAKNLEADIRKLVSFGTRHTLSDTQSPTRGIGAARNYVRDEFLKYSKAGGSRLIVEMDTFTVKPDGRRINKPVLMANVLATLPGTDPTDTRIILVSGHIDSRVSDVMNATADAPGANDDGSGTVLVMELARVLAGQKFPCTLKFVAVQGEEQGLYGSGHLAERAKKEGWNLIAMLNNDIVGNSHGFDPVINDATRLRVFSEGVPANETPEQAKQRRQLSSENDGISRQLARYAQRTGQLYGKGHQVVLEYRPDRFLRGGDHTPFNQQGFAAVRFTEMNEDYTHQHQDLRTEKGRAYGDVTEGVDFAYLRRNAGINLATMASLALAPAAPTKVEVLTADLTNRTQLRWQAPATGPKPASYVVLVRETSAPQWQQRYPMAGTTADLPISKDNFIFGVASVDAAGHESVAVLPVVGR
;
A
#
# COMPACT_ATOMS: atom_id res chain seq x y z
N MET A 1 45.66 51.57 -32.92
CA MET A 1 45.17 50.73 -31.84
C MET A 1 43.91 50.05 -32.34
N LYS A 2 43.95 48.75 -32.69
CA LYS A 2 42.80 47.95 -33.12
C LYS A 2 42.36 47.08 -31.92
N LEU A 3 41.19 47.34 -31.38
CA LEU A 3 40.56 46.47 -30.37
C LEU A 3 40.02 45.23 -31.08
N ALA A 4 40.53 44.07 -30.73
CA ALA A 4 39.95 42.78 -31.12
C ALA A 4 38.94 42.40 -30.05
N ALA A 5 37.64 42.30 -30.45
CA ALA A 5 36.58 41.78 -29.63
C ALA A 5 36.65 40.22 -29.68
N LEU A 6 36.96 39.60 -28.54
CA LEU A 6 36.89 38.15 -28.34
C LEU A 6 35.43 37.77 -28.11
N LEU A 7 34.76 37.16 -29.09
CA LEU A 7 33.47 36.50 -28.91
C LEU A 7 33.72 35.19 -28.18
N LEU A 8 33.29 35.09 -26.92
CA LEU A 8 33.16 33.84 -26.17
C LEU A 8 31.93 33.08 -26.71
N LEU A 9 32.17 32.10 -27.53
CA LEU A 9 31.18 31.07 -27.89
C LEU A 9 31.01 30.13 -26.70
N ALA A 10 29.94 30.33 -25.93
CA ALA A 10 29.47 29.31 -24.97
C ALA A 10 29.07 28.04 -25.74
N PRO A 11 29.49 26.85 -25.33
CA PRO A 11 29.02 25.62 -25.99
C PRO A 11 27.54 25.46 -25.72
N PHE A 12 26.74 25.56 -26.76
CA PHE A 12 25.35 25.01 -26.75
C PHE A 12 25.49 23.51 -26.52
N ALA A 13 25.25 23.05 -25.28
CA ALA A 13 25.00 21.66 -25.02
C ALA A 13 23.78 21.25 -25.87
N ALA A 14 24.02 20.46 -26.88
CA ALA A 14 22.96 19.88 -27.71
C ALA A 14 22.02 19.13 -26.75
N LEU A 15 20.84 19.68 -26.54
CA LEU A 15 19.73 19.00 -25.85
C LEU A 15 19.41 17.76 -26.68
N ALA A 16 19.94 16.62 -26.29
CA ALA A 16 19.57 15.35 -26.85
C ALA A 16 18.04 15.23 -26.72
N GLN A 17 17.34 15.13 -27.85
CA GLN A 17 15.91 14.85 -27.84
C GLN A 17 15.71 13.54 -27.09
N THR A 18 15.20 13.61 -25.86
CA THR A 18 14.91 12.44 -25.06
C THR A 18 13.79 11.66 -25.71
N LYS A 19 14.12 10.46 -26.21
CA LYS A 19 13.10 9.51 -26.71
C LYS A 19 12.45 8.83 -25.51
N PRO A 20 11.14 8.51 -25.59
CA PRO A 20 10.51 7.70 -24.57
C PRO A 20 11.19 6.32 -24.49
N ALA A 21 11.44 5.87 -23.27
CA ALA A 21 11.90 4.51 -22.96
C ALA A 21 10.69 3.56 -22.79
N PRO A 22 10.91 2.25 -22.69
CA PRO A 22 9.85 1.33 -22.29
C PRO A 22 9.15 1.82 -21.03
N LEU A 23 7.82 1.71 -20.98
CA LEU A 23 7.01 2.27 -19.88
C LEU A 23 7.34 1.61 -18.53
N LEU A 24 7.59 0.31 -18.53
CA LEU A 24 8.01 -0.43 -17.35
C LEU A 24 9.53 -0.49 -17.27
N PRO A 25 10.14 -0.30 -16.08
CA PRO A 25 11.54 -0.58 -15.87
C PRO A 25 11.81 -2.09 -15.99
N PRO A 26 13.06 -2.53 -16.07
CA PRO A 26 13.41 -3.93 -15.95
C PRO A 26 12.94 -4.51 -14.60
N ALA A 27 12.40 -5.75 -14.61
CA ALA A 27 12.08 -6.45 -13.38
C ALA A 27 13.37 -6.87 -12.65
N ASP A 28 13.42 -6.68 -11.32
CA ASP A 28 14.53 -7.18 -10.50
C ASP A 28 14.33 -8.66 -10.17
N PRO A 29 15.27 -9.54 -10.58
CA PRO A 29 15.18 -10.98 -10.30
C PRO A 29 15.15 -11.30 -8.79
N ARG A 30 15.72 -10.44 -7.92
CA ARG A 30 15.68 -10.62 -6.46
C ARG A 30 14.26 -10.47 -5.94
N ILE A 31 13.52 -9.46 -6.43
CA ILE A 31 12.11 -9.28 -6.06
C ILE A 31 11.28 -10.45 -6.56
N GLN A 32 11.51 -10.90 -7.81
CA GLN A 32 10.79 -12.06 -8.34
C GLN A 32 11.04 -13.31 -7.50
N LYS A 33 12.29 -13.54 -7.07
CA LYS A 33 12.62 -14.67 -6.18
C LYS A 33 11.83 -14.59 -4.86
N LEU A 34 11.76 -13.41 -4.22
CA LEU A 34 10.98 -13.22 -2.99
C LEU A 34 9.48 -13.47 -3.22
N VAL A 35 8.93 -13.02 -4.34
CA VAL A 35 7.53 -13.31 -4.73
C VAL A 35 7.30 -14.80 -4.89
N ASP A 36 8.25 -15.53 -5.45
CA ASP A 36 8.15 -16.98 -5.66
C ASP A 36 8.25 -17.76 -4.34
N GLU A 37 8.82 -17.18 -3.27
CA GLU A 37 8.88 -17.75 -1.91
C GLU A 37 7.56 -17.68 -1.13
N ILE A 38 6.56 -16.92 -1.60
CA ILE A 38 5.21 -16.88 -1.00
C ILE A 38 4.56 -18.26 -1.13
N SER A 39 4.11 -18.81 -0.02
CA SER A 39 3.61 -20.18 0.10
C SER A 39 2.10 -20.24 0.34
N ALA A 40 1.33 -20.75 -0.62
CA ALA A 40 -0.10 -21.02 -0.44
C ALA A 40 -0.36 -21.98 0.73
N LYS A 41 0.55 -22.95 0.96
CA LYS A 41 0.45 -23.88 2.08
C LYS A 41 0.58 -23.21 3.44
N ASN A 42 1.48 -22.22 3.58
CA ASN A 42 1.61 -21.47 4.83
C ASN A 42 0.37 -20.61 5.06
N LEU A 43 -0.08 -19.88 4.02
CA LEU A 43 -1.30 -19.08 4.06
C LEU A 43 -2.51 -19.92 4.51
N GLU A 44 -2.67 -21.11 3.96
CA GLU A 44 -3.73 -22.04 4.36
C GLU A 44 -3.59 -22.50 5.82
N ALA A 45 -2.38 -22.88 6.24
CA ALA A 45 -2.15 -23.34 7.60
C ALA A 45 -2.47 -22.24 8.62
N ASP A 46 -2.08 -21.00 8.34
CA ASP A 46 -2.31 -19.86 9.23
C ASP A 46 -3.81 -19.46 9.26
N ILE A 47 -4.52 -19.49 8.12
CA ILE A 47 -5.99 -19.29 8.11
C ILE A 47 -6.69 -20.36 8.95
N ARG A 48 -6.38 -21.66 8.73
CA ARG A 48 -6.95 -22.75 9.52
C ARG A 48 -6.69 -22.56 11.00
N LYS A 49 -5.52 -22.06 11.37
CA LYS A 49 -5.20 -21.75 12.76
C LYS A 49 -6.02 -20.58 13.31
N LEU A 50 -6.14 -19.47 12.58
CA LEU A 50 -6.99 -18.34 13.00
C LEU A 50 -8.45 -18.72 13.14
N VAL A 51 -8.98 -19.49 12.20
CA VAL A 51 -10.36 -20.05 12.24
C VAL A 51 -10.58 -20.94 13.45
N SER A 52 -9.58 -21.73 13.85
CA SER A 52 -9.67 -22.66 15.00
C SER A 52 -9.90 -21.97 16.33
N PHE A 53 -9.71 -20.65 16.43
CA PHE A 53 -10.03 -19.87 17.63
C PHE A 53 -11.55 -19.59 17.80
N GLY A 54 -12.38 -20.10 16.91
CA GLY A 54 -13.85 -20.01 16.92
C GLY A 54 -14.36 -18.61 16.61
N THR A 55 -13.96 -17.62 17.38
CA THR A 55 -14.21 -16.20 17.12
C THR A 55 -12.95 -15.39 17.37
N ARG A 56 -12.79 -14.30 16.65
CA ARG A 56 -11.77 -13.27 16.91
C ARG A 56 -12.40 -11.91 17.16
N HIS A 57 -13.70 -11.92 17.53
CA HIS A 57 -14.43 -10.69 17.82
C HIS A 57 -13.68 -9.82 18.84
N THR A 58 -13.56 -8.52 18.59
CA THR A 58 -12.76 -7.59 19.42
C THR A 58 -13.18 -7.59 20.89
N LEU A 59 -14.45 -7.85 21.21
CA LEU A 59 -14.98 -7.93 22.58
C LEU A 59 -14.96 -9.37 23.16
N SER A 60 -14.40 -10.35 22.43
CA SER A 60 -14.33 -11.75 22.87
C SER A 60 -13.25 -11.97 23.94
N ASP A 61 -13.07 -13.22 24.34
CA ASP A 61 -12.11 -13.61 25.40
C ASP A 61 -10.67 -13.20 25.04
N THR A 62 -10.00 -12.58 25.99
CA THR A 62 -8.60 -12.15 25.89
C THR A 62 -7.62 -13.02 26.66
N GLN A 63 -8.11 -13.99 27.45
CA GLN A 63 -7.29 -14.81 28.37
C GLN A 63 -7.16 -16.27 27.90
N SER A 64 -8.17 -16.79 27.21
CA SER A 64 -8.13 -18.15 26.68
C SER A 64 -6.97 -18.32 25.70
N PRO A 65 -6.20 -19.43 25.79
CA PRO A 65 -5.15 -19.74 24.82
C PRO A 65 -5.67 -20.35 23.51
N THR A 66 -6.96 -20.76 23.48
CA THR A 66 -7.52 -21.55 22.38
C THR A 66 -8.76 -20.92 21.73
N ARG A 67 -9.29 -19.81 22.29
CA ARG A 67 -10.48 -19.14 21.77
C ARG A 67 -10.39 -17.61 21.94
N GLY A 68 -10.95 -16.87 21.03
CA GLY A 68 -11.13 -15.44 21.11
C GLY A 68 -9.93 -14.64 20.61
N ILE A 69 -10.10 -13.32 20.70
CA ILE A 69 -9.13 -12.34 20.18
C ILE A 69 -7.76 -12.43 20.85
N GLY A 70 -7.72 -12.80 22.16
CA GLY A 70 -6.47 -12.98 22.89
C GLY A 70 -5.62 -14.09 22.32
N ALA A 71 -6.23 -15.26 22.03
CA ALA A 71 -5.54 -16.39 21.40
C ALA A 71 -4.99 -16.01 20.01
N ALA A 72 -5.77 -15.30 19.22
CA ALA A 72 -5.36 -14.86 17.88
C ALA A 72 -4.18 -13.89 17.92
N ARG A 73 -4.23 -12.86 18.78
CA ARG A 73 -3.11 -11.92 18.97
C ARG A 73 -1.82 -12.61 19.39
N ASN A 74 -1.92 -13.52 20.35
CA ASN A 74 -0.76 -14.28 20.84
C ASN A 74 -0.18 -15.15 19.72
N TYR A 75 -1.03 -15.81 18.93
CA TYR A 75 -0.59 -16.60 17.79
C TYR A 75 0.19 -15.76 16.77
N VAL A 76 -0.34 -14.63 16.32
CA VAL A 76 0.34 -13.75 15.35
C VAL A 76 1.66 -13.23 15.91
N ARG A 77 1.68 -12.79 17.20
CA ARG A 77 2.92 -12.39 17.87
C ARG A 77 3.96 -13.50 17.87
N ASP A 78 3.56 -14.71 18.22
CA ASP A 78 4.48 -15.84 18.36
C ASP A 78 5.02 -16.28 16.98
N GLU A 79 4.22 -16.21 15.92
CA GLU A 79 4.70 -16.43 14.55
C GLU A 79 5.70 -15.34 14.13
N PHE A 80 5.42 -14.06 14.39
CA PHE A 80 6.39 -12.99 14.12
C PHE A 80 7.72 -13.20 14.87
N LEU A 81 7.68 -13.66 16.11
CA LEU A 81 8.89 -14.01 16.87
C LEU A 81 9.65 -15.19 16.24
N LYS A 82 8.96 -16.21 15.74
CA LYS A 82 9.58 -17.33 15.01
C LYS A 82 10.22 -16.85 13.71
N TYR A 83 9.53 -15.99 12.95
CA TYR A 83 10.08 -15.41 11.72
C TYR A 83 11.29 -14.54 12.02
N SER A 84 11.24 -13.75 13.09
CA SER A 84 12.41 -12.98 13.54
C SER A 84 13.61 -13.89 13.79
N LYS A 85 13.43 -14.94 14.58
CA LYS A 85 14.49 -15.91 14.89
C LYS A 85 15.05 -16.55 13.62
N ALA A 86 14.21 -17.01 12.71
CA ALA A 86 14.60 -17.60 11.44
C ALA A 86 15.34 -16.61 10.52
N GLY A 87 14.95 -15.33 10.54
CA GLY A 87 15.52 -14.24 9.76
C GLY A 87 16.72 -13.53 10.40
N GLY A 88 17.36 -14.14 11.41
CA GLY A 88 18.54 -13.57 12.09
C GLY A 88 18.20 -12.55 13.18
N SER A 89 17.03 -12.67 13.79
CA SER A 89 16.55 -11.86 14.93
C SER A 89 16.45 -10.36 14.63
N ARG A 90 16.09 -10.01 13.41
CA ARG A 90 15.99 -8.60 12.97
C ARG A 90 14.61 -7.99 13.15
N LEU A 91 13.52 -8.78 13.16
CA LEU A 91 12.20 -8.25 13.42
C LEU A 91 12.06 -7.87 14.90
N ILE A 92 11.64 -6.64 15.15
CA ILE A 92 11.24 -6.16 16.48
C ILE A 92 9.73 -6.35 16.57
N VAL A 93 9.28 -7.21 17.49
CA VAL A 93 7.86 -7.56 17.66
C VAL A 93 7.32 -6.85 18.89
N GLU A 94 6.20 -6.14 18.73
CA GLU A 94 5.53 -5.42 19.83
C GLU A 94 4.02 -5.66 19.81
N MET A 95 3.40 -5.56 20.99
CA MET A 95 1.95 -5.45 21.18
C MET A 95 1.65 -3.97 21.46
N ASP A 96 1.14 -3.25 20.47
CA ASP A 96 0.77 -1.85 20.56
C ASP A 96 -0.61 -1.74 21.24
N THR A 97 -0.61 -1.59 22.56
CA THR A 97 -1.79 -1.67 23.41
C THR A 97 -2.40 -0.31 23.69
N PHE A 98 -3.72 -0.24 23.63
CA PHE A 98 -4.49 0.98 23.94
C PHE A 98 -5.87 0.62 24.49
N THR A 99 -6.48 1.55 25.23
CA THR A 99 -7.81 1.34 25.81
C THR A 99 -8.85 2.19 25.10
N VAL A 100 -9.90 1.52 24.62
CA VAL A 100 -11.07 2.16 24.02
C VAL A 100 -12.19 2.25 25.05
N LYS A 101 -12.78 3.44 25.20
CA LYS A 101 -13.95 3.69 26.06
C LYS A 101 -15.24 3.29 25.33
N PRO A 102 -16.33 3.02 26.07
CA PRO A 102 -17.64 2.80 25.46
C PRO A 102 -18.03 3.95 24.52
N ASP A 103 -18.50 3.60 23.32
CA ASP A 103 -18.93 4.55 22.29
C ASP A 103 -20.47 4.61 22.14
N GLY A 104 -21.19 3.78 22.91
CA GLY A 104 -22.64 3.67 22.85
C GLY A 104 -23.19 2.97 21.58
N ARG A 105 -22.32 2.41 20.75
CA ARG A 105 -22.68 1.74 19.47
C ARG A 105 -22.10 0.34 19.37
N ARG A 106 -20.77 0.24 19.24
CA ARG A 106 -20.06 -1.04 19.00
C ARG A 106 -19.11 -1.42 20.14
N ILE A 107 -18.89 -0.51 21.09
CA ILE A 107 -18.13 -0.73 22.32
C ILE A 107 -19.02 -0.42 23.51
N ASN A 108 -19.38 -1.43 24.29
CA ASN A 108 -20.32 -1.30 25.44
C ASN A 108 -19.63 -1.28 26.82
N LYS A 109 -18.34 -1.56 26.87
CA LYS A 109 -17.49 -1.52 28.07
C LYS A 109 -16.08 -1.09 27.70
N PRO A 110 -15.27 -0.59 28.65
CA PRO A 110 -13.85 -0.34 28.37
C PRO A 110 -13.15 -1.61 27.88
N VAL A 111 -12.40 -1.51 26.78
CA VAL A 111 -11.72 -2.64 26.14
C VAL A 111 -10.23 -2.30 25.94
N LEU A 112 -9.36 -3.20 26.41
CA LEU A 112 -7.93 -3.17 26.08
C LEU A 112 -7.74 -3.87 24.73
N MET A 113 -7.44 -3.10 23.71
CA MET A 113 -7.08 -3.58 22.37
C MET A 113 -5.57 -3.63 22.19
N ALA A 114 -5.11 -4.40 21.22
CA ALA A 114 -3.71 -4.44 20.85
C ALA A 114 -3.54 -4.76 19.36
N ASN A 115 -2.87 -3.89 18.63
CA ASN A 115 -2.31 -4.24 17.32
C ASN A 115 -1.05 -5.10 17.54
N VAL A 116 -0.80 -6.05 16.66
CA VAL A 116 0.43 -6.86 16.69
C VAL A 116 1.34 -6.38 15.58
N LEU A 117 2.48 -5.80 15.94
CA LEU A 117 3.42 -5.21 15.00
C LEU A 117 4.71 -6.02 14.95
N ALA A 118 5.22 -6.20 13.72
CA ALA A 118 6.61 -6.61 13.49
C ALA A 118 7.30 -5.53 12.64
N THR A 119 8.41 -5.01 13.15
CA THR A 119 9.20 -3.98 12.47
C THR A 119 10.52 -4.56 12.01
N LEU A 120 10.81 -4.50 10.72
CA LEU A 120 12.13 -4.77 10.15
C LEU A 120 12.87 -3.44 9.96
N PRO A 121 13.82 -3.08 10.83
CA PRO A 121 14.56 -1.84 10.74
C PRO A 121 15.33 -1.73 9.43
N GLY A 122 15.36 -0.54 8.85
CA GLY A 122 16.19 -0.21 7.71
C GLY A 122 17.69 -0.36 8.03
N THR A 123 18.48 -0.57 6.99
CA THR A 123 19.95 -0.72 7.13
C THR A 123 20.71 0.58 6.87
N ASP A 124 20.07 1.58 6.28
CA ASP A 124 20.62 2.90 6.07
C ASP A 124 20.09 3.86 7.16
N PRO A 125 20.94 4.33 8.10
CA PRO A 125 20.49 5.22 9.17
C PRO A 125 20.02 6.60 8.67
N THR A 126 20.32 6.96 7.44
CA THR A 126 19.85 8.20 6.82
C THR A 126 18.49 8.05 6.15
N ASP A 127 18.02 6.81 5.91
CA ASP A 127 16.73 6.53 5.29
C ASP A 127 15.61 6.39 6.34
N THR A 128 14.91 7.48 6.56
CA THR A 128 13.82 7.54 7.54
C THR A 128 12.49 7.01 7.03
N ARG A 129 12.40 6.57 5.77
CA ARG A 129 11.16 6.09 5.17
C ARG A 129 10.64 4.84 5.86
N ILE A 130 9.32 4.78 5.99
CA ILE A 130 8.58 3.63 6.51
C ILE A 130 7.58 3.18 5.47
N ILE A 131 7.50 1.86 5.26
CA ILE A 131 6.47 1.21 4.45
C ILE A 131 5.72 0.25 5.37
N LEU A 132 4.40 0.34 5.39
CA LEU A 132 3.54 -0.45 6.26
C LEU A 132 2.59 -1.30 5.44
N VAL A 133 2.42 -2.56 5.83
CA VAL A 133 1.38 -3.46 5.31
C VAL A 133 0.50 -3.90 6.47
N SER A 134 -0.82 -3.94 6.26
CA SER A 134 -1.79 -4.34 7.30
C SER A 134 -2.89 -5.27 6.77
N GLY A 135 -3.46 -6.01 7.70
CA GLY A 135 -4.73 -6.71 7.64
C GLY A 135 -5.32 -6.72 9.05
N HIS A 136 -6.65 -6.83 9.22
CA HIS A 136 -7.24 -6.83 10.56
C HIS A 136 -7.43 -8.24 11.11
N ILE A 137 -7.10 -8.39 12.39
CA ILE A 137 -7.12 -9.69 13.05
C ILE A 137 -8.51 -10.08 13.57
N ASP A 138 -9.36 -9.10 13.84
CA ASP A 138 -10.69 -9.35 14.38
C ASP A 138 -11.67 -9.83 13.30
N SER A 139 -12.73 -10.50 13.75
CA SER A 139 -13.80 -11.04 12.92
C SER A 139 -15.14 -10.86 13.62
N ARG A 140 -16.25 -10.95 12.89
CA ARG A 140 -17.59 -10.87 13.46
C ARG A 140 -18.63 -11.69 12.69
N VAL A 141 -19.76 -11.91 13.32
CA VAL A 141 -21.00 -12.39 12.70
C VAL A 141 -21.91 -11.22 12.31
N SER A 142 -23.14 -11.48 11.90
CA SER A 142 -24.12 -10.46 11.49
C SER A 142 -24.41 -9.44 12.60
N ASP A 143 -24.59 -9.89 13.83
CA ASP A 143 -24.68 -9.00 14.99
C ASP A 143 -23.28 -8.54 15.43
N VAL A 144 -23.01 -7.27 15.20
CA VAL A 144 -21.71 -6.62 15.50
C VAL A 144 -21.39 -6.62 17.00
N MET A 145 -22.34 -6.90 17.87
CA MET A 145 -22.14 -6.98 19.33
C MET A 145 -22.04 -8.41 19.85
N ASN A 146 -22.24 -9.43 19.00
CA ASN A 146 -22.16 -10.83 19.40
C ASN A 146 -20.71 -11.32 19.46
N ALA A 147 -20.11 -11.21 20.64
CA ALA A 147 -18.73 -11.57 20.91
C ALA A 147 -18.52 -13.06 21.23
N THR A 148 -19.58 -13.88 21.24
CA THR A 148 -19.55 -15.28 21.70
C THR A 148 -19.82 -16.31 20.62
N ALA A 149 -20.61 -15.95 19.60
CA ALA A 149 -20.86 -16.82 18.46
C ALA A 149 -19.57 -17.13 17.69
N ASP A 150 -19.55 -18.28 17.04
CA ASP A 150 -18.44 -18.61 16.14
C ASP A 150 -18.46 -17.68 14.93
N ALA A 151 -17.38 -16.96 14.77
CA ALA A 151 -17.10 -16.02 13.69
C ALA A 151 -15.73 -16.36 13.09
N PRO A 152 -15.64 -17.38 12.21
CA PRO A 152 -14.36 -17.89 11.71
C PRO A 152 -13.55 -16.83 10.97
N GLY A 153 -14.20 -15.95 10.19
CA GLY A 153 -13.54 -14.83 9.50
C GLY A 153 -12.36 -15.29 8.65
N ALA A 154 -12.54 -16.33 7.84
CA ALA A 154 -11.44 -16.90 7.08
C ALA A 154 -10.94 -15.96 5.99
N ASN A 155 -11.85 -15.23 5.34
CA ASN A 155 -11.56 -14.24 4.32
C ASN A 155 -11.61 -12.81 4.88
N ASP A 156 -12.60 -12.49 5.72
CA ASP A 156 -12.77 -11.20 6.40
C ASP A 156 -12.36 -11.29 7.90
N ASP A 157 -11.13 -10.93 8.38
CA ASP A 157 -10.00 -10.67 7.49
C ASP A 157 -8.83 -11.60 7.86
N GLY A 158 -9.14 -12.92 7.96
CA GLY A 158 -8.07 -13.92 8.05
C GLY A 158 -7.13 -13.82 6.86
N SER A 159 -7.65 -13.55 5.66
CA SER A 159 -6.88 -13.48 4.42
C SER A 159 -5.84 -12.36 4.45
N GLY A 160 -6.22 -11.14 4.85
CA GLY A 160 -5.29 -10.02 4.97
C GLY A 160 -4.30 -10.21 6.13
N THR A 161 -4.76 -10.72 7.28
CA THR A 161 -3.87 -11.02 8.40
C THR A 161 -2.77 -12.02 8.02
N VAL A 162 -3.11 -13.15 7.37
CA VAL A 162 -2.08 -14.15 7.01
C VAL A 162 -1.21 -13.69 5.83
N LEU A 163 -1.73 -12.84 4.95
CA LEU A 163 -0.91 -12.17 3.94
C LEU A 163 0.19 -11.35 4.60
N VAL A 164 -0.13 -10.54 5.60
CA VAL A 164 0.85 -9.74 6.37
C VAL A 164 1.87 -10.65 7.05
N MET A 165 1.43 -11.75 7.67
CA MET A 165 2.31 -12.74 8.31
C MET A 165 3.27 -13.37 7.31
N GLU A 166 2.79 -13.77 6.14
CA GLU A 166 3.62 -14.40 5.10
C GLU A 166 4.65 -13.43 4.51
N LEU A 167 4.28 -12.16 4.31
CA LEU A 167 5.22 -11.11 3.92
C LEU A 167 6.32 -10.94 4.98
N ALA A 168 5.96 -10.89 6.26
CA ALA A 168 6.92 -10.81 7.36
C ALA A 168 7.87 -12.02 7.37
N ARG A 169 7.34 -13.23 7.13
CA ARG A 169 8.14 -14.46 7.04
C ARG A 169 9.20 -14.39 5.93
N VAL A 170 8.78 -14.01 4.72
CA VAL A 170 9.69 -13.95 3.56
C VAL A 170 10.72 -12.84 3.71
N LEU A 171 10.33 -11.71 4.27
CA LEU A 171 11.18 -10.52 4.34
C LEU A 171 12.03 -10.43 5.61
N ALA A 172 11.79 -11.25 6.65
CA ALA A 172 12.45 -11.16 7.95
C ALA A 172 13.99 -11.15 7.89
N GLY A 173 14.58 -11.93 6.98
CA GLY A 173 16.04 -12.03 6.78
C GLY A 173 16.61 -11.05 5.75
N GLN A 174 15.75 -10.28 5.08
CA GLN A 174 16.18 -9.40 3.99
C GLN A 174 16.71 -8.05 4.53
N LYS A 175 17.51 -7.38 3.71
CA LYS A 175 18.09 -6.06 4.03
C LYS A 175 17.53 -5.02 3.06
N PHE A 176 16.87 -3.99 3.60
CA PHE A 176 16.37 -2.85 2.85
C PHE A 176 16.93 -1.55 3.46
N PRO A 177 17.16 -0.49 2.67
CA PRO A 177 17.57 0.80 3.21
C PRO A 177 16.60 1.36 4.24
N CYS A 178 15.29 1.36 3.95
CA CYS A 178 14.22 1.90 4.78
C CYS A 178 13.60 0.84 5.72
N THR A 179 12.74 1.28 6.63
CA THR A 179 12.04 0.44 7.60
C THR A 179 10.75 -0.15 7.01
N LEU A 180 10.51 -1.45 7.25
CA LEU A 180 9.25 -2.12 6.92
C LEU A 180 8.47 -2.45 8.19
N LYS A 181 7.14 -2.26 8.17
CA LYS A 181 6.24 -2.63 9.27
C LYS A 181 5.15 -3.56 8.77
N PHE A 182 4.91 -4.62 9.53
CA PHE A 182 3.89 -5.64 9.31
C PHE A 182 2.91 -5.57 10.47
N VAL A 183 1.63 -5.37 10.22
CA VAL A 183 0.67 -5.06 11.27
C VAL A 183 -0.59 -5.89 11.14
N ALA A 184 -0.92 -6.67 12.18
CA ALA A 184 -2.25 -7.22 12.37
C ALA A 184 -3.05 -6.25 13.27
N VAL A 185 -4.04 -5.59 12.69
CA VAL A 185 -4.82 -4.52 13.33
C VAL A 185 -5.99 -5.12 14.10
N GLN A 186 -6.32 -4.60 15.29
CA GLN A 186 -7.50 -5.02 16.04
C GLN A 186 -8.54 -3.90 16.11
N GLY A 187 -9.81 -4.27 15.96
CA GLY A 187 -10.92 -3.33 16.14
C GLY A 187 -11.35 -2.62 14.88
N GLU A 188 -11.04 -3.18 13.71
CA GLU A 188 -11.58 -2.73 12.43
C GLU A 188 -13.10 -2.80 12.45
N GLU A 189 -13.63 -3.97 12.78
CA GLU A 189 -15.06 -4.32 12.79
C GLU A 189 -15.88 -3.50 13.78
N GLN A 190 -15.25 -2.98 14.82
CA GLN A 190 -15.90 -2.10 15.80
C GLN A 190 -15.80 -0.61 15.45
N GLY A 191 -15.10 -0.24 14.37
CA GLY A 191 -15.02 1.14 13.88
C GLY A 191 -13.60 1.68 13.71
N LEU A 192 -12.69 0.87 13.18
CA LEU A 192 -11.32 1.25 12.80
C LEU A 192 -10.47 1.71 14.00
N TYR A 193 -10.73 1.17 15.21
CA TYR A 193 -10.05 1.65 16.41
C TYR A 193 -8.53 1.41 16.39
N GLY A 194 -8.10 0.23 15.92
CA GLY A 194 -6.67 -0.11 15.88
C GLY A 194 -5.89 0.70 14.86
N SER A 195 -6.43 0.84 13.67
CA SER A 195 -5.82 1.66 12.61
C SER A 195 -5.89 3.16 12.95
N GLY A 196 -6.98 3.63 13.59
CA GLY A 196 -7.09 4.98 14.10
C GLY A 196 -5.99 5.30 15.10
N HIS A 197 -5.84 4.45 16.14
CA HIS A 197 -4.76 4.57 17.12
C HIS A 197 -3.37 4.59 16.47
N LEU A 198 -3.12 3.67 15.54
CA LEU A 198 -1.82 3.56 14.88
C LEU A 198 -1.52 4.75 13.95
N ALA A 199 -2.52 5.26 13.23
CA ALA A 199 -2.38 6.44 12.38
C ALA A 199 -2.10 7.71 13.21
N GLU A 200 -2.77 7.88 14.35
CA GLU A 200 -2.49 8.97 15.31
C GLU A 200 -1.09 8.85 15.91
N ARG A 201 -0.68 7.64 16.31
CA ARG A 201 0.67 7.34 16.78
C ARG A 201 1.70 7.70 15.72
N ALA A 202 1.51 7.27 14.47
CA ALA A 202 2.40 7.57 13.35
C ALA A 202 2.54 9.09 13.13
N LYS A 203 1.44 9.82 13.22
CA LYS A 203 1.45 11.30 13.10
C LYS A 203 2.18 11.96 14.24
N LYS A 204 1.88 11.54 15.48
CA LYS A 204 2.49 12.09 16.71
C LYS A 204 3.99 11.83 16.78
N GLU A 205 4.43 10.64 16.39
CA GLU A 205 5.84 10.25 16.38
C GLU A 205 6.59 10.76 15.13
N GLY A 206 5.91 11.42 14.20
CA GLY A 206 6.52 11.98 12.99
C GLY A 206 7.06 10.93 12.02
N TRP A 207 6.34 9.82 11.85
CA TRP A 207 6.77 8.77 10.93
C TRP A 207 6.81 9.29 9.48
N ASN A 208 7.92 9.05 8.81
CA ASN A 208 8.03 9.27 7.38
C ASN A 208 7.39 8.08 6.62
N LEU A 209 6.07 7.89 6.85
CA LEU A 209 5.29 6.80 6.27
C LEU A 209 4.96 7.13 4.81
N ILE A 210 5.68 6.53 3.88
CA ILE A 210 5.54 6.79 2.45
C ILE A 210 4.50 5.90 1.77
N ALA A 211 4.13 4.78 2.39
CA ALA A 211 3.12 3.84 1.88
C ALA A 211 2.50 3.03 3.01
N MET A 212 1.17 2.95 3.01
CA MET A 212 0.38 2.03 3.82
C MET A 212 -0.47 1.16 2.89
N LEU A 213 -0.25 -0.15 2.92
CA LEU A 213 -0.89 -1.16 2.07
C LEU A 213 -1.86 -1.96 2.93
N ASN A 214 -3.14 -1.59 2.94
CA ASN A 214 -4.17 -2.33 3.65
C ASN A 214 -4.70 -3.49 2.81
N ASN A 215 -4.79 -4.67 3.40
CA ASN A 215 -5.34 -5.87 2.78
C ASN A 215 -6.54 -6.32 3.60
N ASP A 216 -7.70 -6.38 2.97
CA ASP A 216 -8.93 -6.70 3.65
C ASP A 216 -9.88 -7.34 2.63
N ILE A 217 -10.25 -8.59 2.88
CA ILE A 217 -10.97 -9.50 1.97
C ILE A 217 -10.17 -9.70 0.68
N VAL A 218 -9.09 -10.48 0.75
CA VAL A 218 -8.17 -10.70 -0.38
C VAL A 218 -8.00 -12.18 -0.76
N GLY A 219 -8.86 -13.05 -0.22
CA GLY A 219 -8.69 -14.51 -0.31
C GLY A 219 -9.70 -15.23 -1.19
N ASN A 220 -10.78 -14.62 -1.66
CA ASN A 220 -11.82 -15.30 -2.42
C ASN A 220 -11.85 -14.85 -3.89
N SER A 221 -11.94 -15.80 -4.81
CA SER A 221 -12.05 -15.56 -6.26
C SER A 221 -13.48 -15.73 -6.80
N HIS A 222 -14.44 -16.10 -5.96
CA HIS A 222 -15.83 -16.35 -6.34
C HIS A 222 -16.73 -15.24 -5.79
N GLY A 223 -17.57 -14.67 -6.65
CA GLY A 223 -18.55 -13.68 -6.23
C GLY A 223 -19.81 -14.32 -5.64
N PHE A 224 -20.67 -13.48 -5.06
CA PHE A 224 -22.01 -13.89 -4.60
C PHE A 224 -22.85 -14.53 -5.71
N ASP A 225 -22.76 -13.99 -6.93
CA ASP A 225 -23.36 -14.59 -8.12
C ASP A 225 -22.37 -15.61 -8.69
N PRO A 226 -22.74 -16.92 -8.80
CA PRO A 226 -21.84 -17.98 -9.23
C PRO A 226 -21.31 -17.82 -10.67
N VAL A 227 -21.85 -16.94 -11.49
CA VAL A 227 -21.33 -16.61 -12.82
C VAL A 227 -20.26 -15.50 -12.79
N ILE A 228 -20.10 -14.81 -11.66
CA ILE A 228 -19.14 -13.71 -11.50
C ILE A 228 -17.95 -14.19 -10.67
N ASN A 229 -17.00 -14.86 -11.34
CA ASN A 229 -15.77 -15.35 -10.73
C ASN A 229 -14.57 -14.69 -11.38
N ASP A 230 -13.58 -14.30 -10.57
CA ASP A 230 -12.35 -13.70 -11.07
C ASP A 230 -11.16 -14.04 -10.19
N ALA A 231 -10.36 -14.98 -10.64
CA ALA A 231 -9.12 -15.38 -9.99
C ALA A 231 -7.87 -14.67 -10.58
N THR A 232 -8.05 -13.69 -11.47
CA THR A 232 -6.95 -13.09 -12.25
C THR A 232 -6.70 -11.62 -11.92
N ARG A 233 -7.60 -10.99 -11.18
CA ARG A 233 -7.54 -9.56 -10.88
C ARG A 233 -7.69 -9.29 -9.38
N LEU A 234 -7.08 -8.19 -8.94
CA LEU A 234 -7.15 -7.65 -7.58
C LEU A 234 -7.47 -6.16 -7.68
N ARG A 235 -8.44 -5.65 -6.92
CA ARG A 235 -8.74 -4.21 -6.87
C ARG A 235 -7.78 -3.50 -5.92
N VAL A 236 -7.41 -2.26 -6.27
CA VAL A 236 -6.76 -1.31 -5.35
C VAL A 236 -7.55 -0.01 -5.31
N PHE A 237 -8.13 0.28 -4.14
CA PHE A 237 -8.86 1.51 -3.87
C PHE A 237 -7.91 2.60 -3.39
N SER A 238 -8.15 3.83 -3.84
CA SER A 238 -7.34 4.98 -3.45
C SER A 238 -8.14 6.28 -3.53
N GLU A 239 -7.95 7.16 -2.56
CA GLU A 239 -8.49 8.52 -2.69
C GLU A 239 -7.77 9.31 -3.78
N GLY A 240 -8.51 10.16 -4.49
CA GLY A 240 -7.94 11.09 -5.48
C GLY A 240 -7.56 12.43 -4.83
N VAL A 241 -8.45 12.92 -4.01
CA VAL A 241 -8.29 14.16 -3.24
C VAL A 241 -7.99 13.78 -1.79
N PRO A 242 -6.88 14.25 -1.20
CA PRO A 242 -6.55 13.95 0.19
C PRO A 242 -7.63 14.39 1.18
N ALA A 243 -8.00 13.53 2.12
CA ALA A 243 -9.04 13.79 3.11
C ALA A 243 -8.71 14.98 4.03
N ASN A 244 -7.43 15.31 4.19
CA ASN A 244 -6.93 16.40 5.04
C ASN A 244 -6.42 17.61 4.23
N GLU A 245 -6.86 17.78 2.98
CA GLU A 245 -6.41 18.85 2.10
C GLU A 245 -6.70 20.24 2.67
N THR A 246 -5.69 21.12 2.68
CA THR A 246 -5.89 22.53 3.05
C THR A 246 -6.54 23.33 1.92
N PRO A 247 -7.13 24.52 2.21
CA PRO A 247 -7.68 25.39 1.17
C PRO A 247 -6.64 25.78 0.09
N GLU A 248 -5.39 25.98 0.48
CA GLU A 248 -4.29 26.31 -0.43
C GLU A 248 -3.95 25.12 -1.34
N GLN A 249 -3.89 23.93 -0.80
CA GLN A 249 -3.71 22.68 -1.56
C GLN A 249 -4.88 22.45 -2.51
N ALA A 250 -6.12 22.67 -2.07
CA ALA A 250 -7.31 22.57 -2.91
C ALA A 250 -7.29 23.56 -4.08
N LYS A 251 -6.82 24.79 -3.83
CA LYS A 251 -6.65 25.81 -4.89
C LYS A 251 -5.59 25.35 -5.90
N GLN A 252 -4.45 24.87 -5.43
CA GLN A 252 -3.37 24.37 -6.29
C GLN A 252 -3.81 23.17 -7.11
N ARG A 253 -4.48 22.20 -6.49
CA ARG A 253 -5.02 21.01 -7.16
C ARG A 253 -5.96 21.40 -8.31
N ARG A 254 -6.89 22.36 -8.10
CA ARG A 254 -7.77 22.87 -9.16
C ARG A 254 -7.00 23.54 -10.30
N GLN A 255 -5.94 24.28 -9.98
CA GLN A 255 -5.10 24.94 -11.01
C GLN A 255 -4.34 23.91 -11.87
N LEU A 256 -3.99 22.76 -11.31
CA LEU A 256 -3.26 21.69 -11.98
C LEU A 256 -4.16 20.60 -12.57
N SER A 257 -5.49 20.68 -12.36
CA SER A 257 -6.45 19.63 -12.72
C SER A 257 -6.03 18.24 -12.20
N SER A 258 -5.56 18.20 -10.95
CA SER A 258 -4.96 16.99 -10.34
C SER A 258 -5.89 16.29 -9.35
N GLU A 259 -7.21 16.30 -9.60
CA GLU A 259 -8.24 15.66 -8.79
C GLU A 259 -8.06 14.14 -8.65
N ASN A 260 -7.37 13.53 -9.60
CA ASN A 260 -7.10 12.09 -9.63
C ASN A 260 -5.63 11.77 -9.33
N ASP A 261 -4.90 12.66 -8.65
CA ASP A 261 -3.46 12.59 -8.55
C ASP A 261 -2.90 12.75 -7.14
N GLY A 262 -3.75 12.57 -6.12
CA GLY A 262 -3.32 12.51 -4.72
C GLY A 262 -2.27 11.43 -4.47
N ILE A 263 -1.56 11.55 -3.35
CA ILE A 263 -0.44 10.66 -3.01
C ILE A 263 -0.87 9.19 -2.94
N SER A 264 -2.07 8.89 -2.44
CA SER A 264 -2.62 7.52 -2.42
C SER A 264 -2.90 7.00 -3.82
N ARG A 265 -3.34 7.86 -4.75
CA ARG A 265 -3.57 7.49 -6.14
C ARG A 265 -2.25 7.18 -6.87
N GLN A 266 -1.17 7.91 -6.56
CA GLN A 266 0.15 7.60 -7.09
C GLN A 266 0.67 6.27 -6.54
N LEU A 267 0.43 5.98 -5.26
CA LEU A 267 0.75 4.68 -4.66
C LEU A 267 -0.03 3.53 -5.33
N ALA A 268 -1.31 3.71 -5.62
CA ALA A 268 -2.12 2.72 -6.34
C ALA A 268 -1.59 2.47 -7.76
N ARG A 269 -1.22 3.52 -8.51
CA ARG A 269 -0.57 3.38 -9.83
C ARG A 269 0.78 2.66 -9.73
N TYR A 270 1.52 2.92 -8.65
CA TYR A 270 2.77 2.22 -8.39
C TYR A 270 2.54 0.73 -8.18
N ALA A 271 1.57 0.35 -7.34
CA ALA A 271 1.21 -1.04 -7.11
C ALA A 271 0.74 -1.75 -8.39
N GLN A 272 -0.02 -1.06 -9.25
CA GLN A 272 -0.42 -1.62 -10.53
C GLN A 272 0.77 -1.89 -11.45
N ARG A 273 1.70 -0.94 -11.57
CA ARG A 273 2.94 -1.14 -12.37
C ARG A 273 3.78 -2.29 -11.82
N THR A 274 3.87 -2.41 -10.51
CA THR A 274 4.56 -3.52 -9.85
C THR A 274 3.86 -4.86 -10.16
N GLY A 275 2.52 -4.86 -10.13
CA GLY A 275 1.73 -6.01 -10.57
C GLY A 275 2.01 -6.42 -12.02
N GLN A 276 2.17 -5.47 -12.93
CA GLN A 276 2.55 -5.73 -14.32
C GLN A 276 3.95 -6.36 -14.44
N LEU A 277 4.89 -5.99 -13.56
CA LEU A 277 6.25 -6.53 -13.57
C LEU A 277 6.35 -7.94 -12.97
N TYR A 278 5.65 -8.20 -11.86
CA TYR A 278 5.88 -9.39 -11.04
C TYR A 278 4.66 -10.32 -10.92
N GLY A 279 3.49 -9.89 -11.36
CA GLY A 279 2.22 -10.62 -11.17
C GLY A 279 2.02 -11.81 -12.11
N LYS A 280 2.88 -12.03 -13.10
CA LYS A 280 2.77 -13.17 -14.05
C LYS A 280 1.36 -13.30 -14.65
N GLY A 281 0.76 -12.17 -15.06
CA GLY A 281 -0.59 -12.10 -15.63
C GLY A 281 -1.70 -11.81 -14.62
N HIS A 282 -1.42 -11.85 -13.31
CA HIS A 282 -2.34 -11.36 -12.29
C HIS A 282 -2.36 -9.83 -12.28
N GLN A 283 -3.53 -9.22 -12.43
CA GLN A 283 -3.67 -7.79 -12.71
C GLN A 283 -4.15 -7.02 -11.48
N VAL A 284 -3.61 -5.82 -11.28
CA VAL A 284 -4.13 -4.85 -10.30
C VAL A 284 -5.04 -3.87 -11.03
N VAL A 285 -6.29 -3.79 -10.59
CA VAL A 285 -7.31 -2.87 -11.11
C VAL A 285 -7.37 -1.63 -10.23
N LEU A 286 -7.18 -0.46 -10.85
CA LEU A 286 -7.27 0.83 -10.14
C LEU A 286 -8.73 1.20 -9.93
N GLU A 287 -9.15 1.31 -8.67
CA GLU A 287 -10.45 1.84 -8.31
C GLU A 287 -10.32 3.30 -7.87
N TYR A 288 -10.96 4.20 -8.64
CA TYR A 288 -10.89 5.64 -8.40
C TYR A 288 -11.93 6.07 -7.37
N ARG A 289 -11.92 5.38 -6.24
CA ARG A 289 -12.73 5.61 -5.04
C ARG A 289 -11.88 5.39 -3.80
N PRO A 290 -12.15 6.08 -2.69
CA PRO A 290 -11.45 5.81 -1.42
C PRO A 290 -11.71 4.38 -0.91
N ASP A 291 -12.91 3.82 -1.12
CA ASP A 291 -13.29 2.44 -0.79
C ASP A 291 -14.52 2.00 -1.60
N ARG A 292 -15.02 0.81 -1.32
CA ARG A 292 -16.32 0.30 -1.76
C ARG A 292 -17.43 1.30 -1.43
N PHE A 293 -18.54 1.22 -2.13
CA PHE A 293 -19.65 2.17 -1.96
C PHE A 293 -20.16 2.19 -0.52
N LEU A 294 -20.10 3.34 0.14
CA LEU A 294 -20.50 3.56 1.55
C LEU A 294 -19.76 2.68 2.57
N ARG A 295 -18.53 2.26 2.25
CA ARG A 295 -17.66 1.47 3.12
C ARG A 295 -16.36 2.23 3.41
N GLY A 296 -15.57 1.69 4.32
CA GLY A 296 -14.22 2.12 4.68
C GLY A 296 -13.37 0.92 5.06
N GLY A 297 -12.17 1.16 5.55
CA GLY A 297 -11.24 0.16 6.04
C GLY A 297 -10.04 0.83 6.70
N ASP A 298 -9.06 0.05 7.14
CA ASP A 298 -7.93 0.50 7.95
C ASP A 298 -7.00 1.53 7.28
N HIS A 299 -7.06 1.69 5.95
CA HIS A 299 -6.35 2.76 5.24
C HIS A 299 -6.95 4.14 5.48
N THR A 300 -8.26 4.22 5.81
CA THR A 300 -8.99 5.48 5.96
C THR A 300 -8.42 6.40 7.04
N PRO A 301 -8.13 5.92 8.29
CA PRO A 301 -7.50 6.76 9.30
C PRO A 301 -6.12 7.30 8.88
N PHE A 302 -5.35 6.54 8.12
CA PHE A 302 -4.07 7.00 7.59
C PHE A 302 -4.24 8.10 6.54
N ASN A 303 -5.22 7.97 5.63
CA ASN A 303 -5.58 9.04 4.69
C ASN A 303 -5.99 10.32 5.44
N GLN A 304 -6.79 10.21 6.51
CA GLN A 304 -7.20 11.34 7.36
C GLN A 304 -6.02 12.04 8.04
N GLN A 305 -4.95 11.31 8.37
CA GLN A 305 -3.71 11.87 8.90
C GLN A 305 -2.76 12.40 7.80
N GLY A 306 -3.10 12.22 6.52
CA GLY A 306 -2.34 12.71 5.38
C GLY A 306 -1.24 11.77 4.88
N PHE A 307 -1.33 10.50 5.21
CA PHE A 307 -0.43 9.47 4.70
C PHE A 307 -0.96 8.86 3.39
N ALA A 308 -0.05 8.44 2.51
CA ALA A 308 -0.41 7.65 1.34
C ALA A 308 -0.85 6.26 1.77
N ALA A 309 -2.14 5.97 1.65
CA ALA A 309 -2.70 4.68 2.03
C ALA A 309 -3.70 4.18 0.98
N VAL A 310 -3.67 2.88 0.72
CA VAL A 310 -4.53 2.20 -0.26
C VAL A 310 -5.10 0.92 0.34
N ARG A 311 -6.25 0.46 -0.19
CA ARG A 311 -6.85 -0.83 0.16
C ARG A 311 -6.81 -1.77 -1.02
N PHE A 312 -6.23 -2.96 -0.80
CA PHE A 312 -6.36 -4.10 -1.68
C PHE A 312 -7.55 -4.96 -1.25
N THR A 313 -8.33 -5.42 -2.21
CA THR A 313 -9.44 -6.34 -1.99
C THR A 313 -9.75 -7.15 -3.25
N GLU A 314 -10.39 -8.29 -3.10
CA GLU A 314 -10.80 -9.16 -4.20
C GLU A 314 -11.76 -8.48 -5.17
N MET A 315 -11.89 -9.02 -6.40
CA MET A 315 -12.74 -8.41 -7.43
C MET A 315 -14.23 -8.44 -7.09
N ASN A 316 -14.71 -9.55 -6.58
CA ASN A 316 -16.13 -9.78 -6.33
C ASN A 316 -16.29 -10.43 -4.96
N GLU A 317 -17.02 -9.79 -4.07
CA GLU A 317 -17.24 -10.28 -2.72
C GLU A 317 -18.39 -11.31 -2.69
N ASP A 318 -18.26 -12.36 -1.87
CA ASP A 318 -19.34 -13.28 -1.58
C ASP A 318 -20.07 -12.88 -0.30
N TYR A 319 -21.25 -12.29 -0.45
CA TYR A 319 -22.07 -11.82 0.68
C TYR A 319 -22.75 -12.95 1.47
N THR A 320 -22.59 -14.22 1.07
CA THR A 320 -22.97 -15.37 1.91
C THR A 320 -21.88 -15.70 2.94
N HIS A 321 -20.67 -15.18 2.75
CA HIS A 321 -19.54 -15.36 3.67
C HIS A 321 -19.40 -14.17 4.60
N GLN A 322 -19.19 -12.97 4.05
CA GLN A 322 -18.87 -11.77 4.81
C GLN A 322 -19.92 -11.44 5.87
N HIS A 323 -19.49 -11.31 7.14
CA HIS A 323 -20.31 -10.90 8.29
C HIS A 323 -21.56 -11.80 8.51
N GLN A 324 -21.50 -13.07 8.16
CA GLN A 324 -22.62 -14.00 8.26
C GLN A 324 -22.48 -14.92 9.47
N ASP A 325 -23.63 -15.24 10.10
CA ASP A 325 -23.72 -16.35 11.05
C ASP A 325 -23.55 -17.68 10.32
N LEU A 326 -22.89 -18.64 10.97
CA LEU A 326 -22.78 -20.00 10.45
C LEU A 326 -24.16 -20.65 10.39
N ARG A 327 -24.68 -20.91 9.20
CA ARG A 327 -25.98 -21.56 8.98
C ARG A 327 -26.12 -22.14 7.58
N THR A 328 -27.07 -23.00 7.41
CA THR A 328 -27.56 -23.40 6.09
C THR A 328 -29.01 -22.94 5.93
N GLU A 329 -29.26 -22.15 4.90
CA GLU A 329 -30.61 -21.66 4.61
C GLU A 329 -30.93 -21.92 3.14
N LYS A 330 -32.09 -22.62 2.92
CA LYS A 330 -32.55 -23.00 1.57
C LYS A 330 -31.49 -23.74 0.74
N GLY A 331 -30.69 -24.60 1.41
CA GLY A 331 -29.61 -25.37 0.77
C GLY A 331 -28.31 -24.60 0.51
N ARG A 332 -28.21 -23.31 0.89
CA ARG A 332 -26.99 -22.50 0.78
C ARG A 332 -26.32 -22.42 2.15
N ALA A 333 -25.01 -22.65 2.17
CA ALA A 333 -24.17 -22.43 3.34
C ALA A 333 -23.84 -20.94 3.48
N TYR A 334 -23.86 -20.43 4.71
CA TYR A 334 -23.47 -19.08 5.10
C TYR A 334 -22.39 -19.13 6.15
N GLY A 335 -21.55 -18.10 6.17
CA GLY A 335 -20.47 -17.93 7.12
C GLY A 335 -19.10 -17.91 6.42
N ASP A 336 -18.19 -17.20 7.01
CA ASP A 336 -16.84 -16.99 6.47
C ASP A 336 -15.91 -18.11 6.94
N VAL A 337 -15.95 -19.21 6.23
CA VAL A 337 -15.19 -20.44 6.53
C VAL A 337 -14.03 -20.66 5.56
N THR A 338 -13.10 -21.51 5.94
CA THR A 338 -11.87 -21.79 5.16
C THR A 338 -12.14 -22.28 3.75
N GLU A 339 -13.25 -22.98 3.53
CA GLU A 339 -13.68 -23.53 2.24
C GLU A 339 -14.02 -22.46 1.20
N GLY A 340 -14.27 -21.22 1.64
CA GLY A 340 -14.48 -20.05 0.77
C GLY A 340 -13.18 -19.39 0.30
N VAL A 341 -12.01 -19.83 0.76
CA VAL A 341 -10.73 -19.20 0.43
C VAL A 341 -10.05 -19.92 -0.74
N ASP A 342 -9.73 -19.17 -1.79
CA ASP A 342 -8.85 -19.60 -2.89
C ASP A 342 -7.38 -19.24 -2.54
N PHE A 343 -6.65 -20.22 -1.99
CA PHE A 343 -5.26 -20.01 -1.56
C PHE A 343 -4.30 -19.74 -2.71
N ALA A 344 -4.61 -20.15 -3.93
CA ALA A 344 -3.81 -19.82 -5.11
C ALA A 344 -4.01 -18.34 -5.50
N TYR A 345 -5.23 -17.82 -5.38
CA TYR A 345 -5.55 -16.42 -5.56
C TYR A 345 -4.90 -15.56 -4.46
N LEU A 346 -5.08 -15.92 -3.18
CA LEU A 346 -4.47 -15.25 -2.04
C LEU A 346 -2.94 -15.17 -2.16
N ARG A 347 -2.29 -16.27 -2.59
CA ARG A 347 -0.85 -16.29 -2.86
C ARG A 347 -0.43 -15.26 -3.91
N ARG A 348 -1.20 -15.09 -4.98
CA ARG A 348 -0.92 -14.08 -6.02
C ARG A 348 -1.09 -12.65 -5.47
N ASN A 349 -2.11 -12.41 -4.68
CA ASN A 349 -2.35 -11.13 -4.01
C ASN A 349 -1.22 -10.78 -3.04
N ALA A 350 -0.77 -11.75 -2.23
CA ALA A 350 0.41 -11.61 -1.38
C ALA A 350 1.68 -11.30 -2.19
N GLY A 351 1.86 -11.94 -3.34
CA GLY A 351 2.96 -11.67 -4.26
C GLY A 351 2.98 -10.23 -4.77
N ILE A 352 1.83 -9.65 -5.13
CA ILE A 352 1.71 -8.24 -5.55
C ILE A 352 2.07 -7.29 -4.39
N ASN A 353 1.57 -7.55 -3.20
CA ASN A 353 1.89 -6.76 -2.01
C ASN A 353 3.38 -6.80 -1.67
N LEU A 354 3.99 -8.01 -1.67
CA LEU A 354 5.42 -8.17 -1.43
C LEU A 354 6.25 -7.43 -2.48
N ALA A 355 5.92 -7.60 -3.77
CA ALA A 355 6.63 -6.93 -4.85
C ALA A 355 6.54 -5.41 -4.74
N THR A 356 5.36 -4.88 -4.39
CA THR A 356 5.14 -3.44 -4.18
C THR A 356 5.99 -2.93 -3.01
N MET A 357 5.96 -3.63 -1.88
CA MET A 357 6.73 -3.28 -0.68
C MET A 357 8.24 -3.34 -0.94
N ALA A 358 8.74 -4.41 -1.56
CA ALA A 358 10.15 -4.60 -1.85
C ALA A 358 10.66 -3.58 -2.89
N SER A 359 9.88 -3.30 -3.94
CA SER A 359 10.24 -2.30 -4.96
C SER A 359 10.36 -0.89 -4.35
N LEU A 360 9.39 -0.49 -3.52
CA LEU A 360 9.44 0.79 -2.80
C LEU A 360 10.63 0.87 -1.84
N ALA A 361 10.94 -0.23 -1.16
CA ALA A 361 12.01 -0.28 -0.18
C ALA A 361 13.41 -0.21 -0.80
N LEU A 362 13.59 -0.74 -1.99
CA LEU A 362 14.85 -0.70 -2.74
C LEU A 362 15.03 0.62 -3.50
N ALA A 363 13.94 1.25 -3.93
CA ALA A 363 13.99 2.53 -4.63
C ALA A 363 14.59 3.64 -3.76
N PRO A 364 15.22 4.67 -4.34
CA PRO A 364 15.55 5.90 -3.61
C PRO A 364 14.28 6.61 -3.11
N ALA A 365 14.45 7.56 -2.20
CA ALA A 365 13.35 8.46 -1.85
C ALA A 365 12.91 9.28 -3.08
N ALA A 366 11.64 9.69 -3.11
CA ALA A 366 11.10 10.49 -4.21
C ALA A 366 11.78 11.86 -4.29
N PRO A 367 11.85 12.49 -5.49
CA PRO A 367 12.37 13.83 -5.64
C PRO A 367 11.51 14.84 -4.88
N THR A 368 12.12 15.97 -4.50
CA THR A 368 11.44 17.05 -3.79
C THR A 368 11.37 18.30 -4.64
N LYS A 369 10.47 19.23 -4.29
CA LYS A 369 10.29 20.50 -5.01
C LYS A 369 10.21 20.32 -6.53
N VAL A 370 9.38 19.38 -6.95
CA VAL A 370 9.10 19.16 -8.37
C VAL A 370 8.22 20.30 -8.87
N GLU A 371 8.69 21.01 -9.88
CA GLU A 371 8.04 22.22 -10.40
C GLU A 371 7.92 22.18 -11.92
N VAL A 372 6.80 22.68 -12.45
CA VAL A 372 6.63 23.01 -13.85
C VAL A 372 6.84 24.52 -14.03
N LEU A 373 7.76 24.90 -14.92
CA LEU A 373 8.08 26.30 -15.18
C LEU A 373 7.08 26.92 -16.15
N THR A 374 6.53 28.09 -15.77
CA THR A 374 5.44 28.73 -16.49
C THR A 374 5.75 30.17 -16.90
N ALA A 375 7.00 30.65 -16.68
CA ALA A 375 7.40 32.01 -17.01
C ALA A 375 7.30 32.30 -18.52
N ASP A 376 7.65 31.30 -19.34
CA ASP A 376 7.60 31.43 -20.80
C ASP A 376 6.40 30.72 -21.38
N LEU A 377 5.69 31.38 -22.28
CA LEU A 377 4.63 30.78 -23.08
C LEU A 377 5.26 29.94 -24.20
N THR A 378 5.22 28.64 -24.05
CA THR A 378 5.80 27.70 -25.02
C THR A 378 5.00 26.39 -25.06
N ASN A 379 4.99 25.73 -26.20
CA ASN A 379 4.45 24.37 -26.36
C ASN A 379 5.38 23.27 -25.83
N ARG A 380 6.44 23.65 -25.13
CA ARG A 380 7.35 22.71 -24.44
C ARG A 380 7.03 22.73 -22.95
N THR A 381 7.37 21.63 -22.27
CA THR A 381 7.27 21.55 -20.81
C THR A 381 8.65 21.52 -20.21
N GLN A 382 8.93 22.52 -19.38
CA GLN A 382 10.16 22.61 -18.61
C GLN A 382 9.84 22.24 -17.15
N LEU A 383 10.60 21.28 -16.62
CA LEU A 383 10.48 20.80 -15.25
C LEU A 383 11.82 20.98 -14.53
N ARG A 384 11.75 21.24 -13.23
CA ARG A 384 12.91 21.19 -12.32
C ARG A 384 12.51 20.51 -11.01
N TRP A 385 13.48 19.90 -10.34
CA TRP A 385 13.28 19.26 -9.03
C TRP A 385 14.58 19.24 -8.23
N GLN A 386 14.49 18.79 -6.99
CA GLN A 386 15.66 18.56 -6.14
C GLN A 386 15.77 17.08 -5.81
N ALA A 387 17.01 16.61 -5.67
CA ALA A 387 17.28 15.28 -5.14
C ALA A 387 16.73 15.14 -3.71
N PRO A 388 16.33 13.93 -3.29
CA PRO A 388 15.95 13.69 -1.90
C PRO A 388 17.13 14.00 -0.97
N ALA A 389 16.82 14.56 0.21
CA ALA A 389 17.83 14.96 1.18
C ALA A 389 18.39 13.78 2.00
N THR A 390 17.64 12.69 2.13
CA THR A 390 17.95 11.53 2.97
C THR A 390 17.81 10.23 2.20
N GLY A 391 18.41 9.16 2.72
CA GLY A 391 18.39 7.83 2.10
C GLY A 391 19.34 7.68 0.91
N PRO A 392 19.25 6.55 0.18
CA PRO A 392 20.10 6.26 -0.97
C PRO A 392 19.99 7.35 -2.05
N LYS A 393 21.12 7.79 -2.57
CA LYS A 393 21.17 8.80 -3.65
C LYS A 393 20.64 8.20 -4.95
N PRO A 394 19.73 8.89 -5.67
CA PRO A 394 19.34 8.50 -7.01
C PRO A 394 20.54 8.48 -7.98
N ALA A 395 20.60 7.49 -8.84
CA ALA A 395 21.54 7.46 -9.98
C ALA A 395 21.03 8.31 -11.16
N SER A 396 19.72 8.43 -11.28
CA SER A 396 19.03 9.19 -12.34
C SER A 396 17.58 9.47 -11.91
N TYR A 397 16.81 10.04 -12.83
CA TYR A 397 15.37 10.30 -12.65
C TYR A 397 14.60 9.84 -13.88
N VAL A 398 13.29 9.81 -13.74
CA VAL A 398 12.40 9.59 -14.86
C VAL A 398 11.22 10.56 -14.80
N VAL A 399 10.91 11.17 -15.94
CA VAL A 399 9.67 11.92 -16.12
C VAL A 399 8.64 10.96 -16.73
N LEU A 400 7.55 10.79 -16.02
CA LEU A 400 6.37 10.02 -16.44
C LEU A 400 5.33 10.97 -16.99
N VAL A 401 4.71 10.61 -18.11
CA VAL A 401 3.75 11.46 -18.82
C VAL A 401 2.50 10.66 -19.14
N ARG A 402 1.34 11.30 -19.01
CA ARG A 402 0.05 10.75 -19.44
C ARG A 402 -0.84 11.87 -19.98
N GLU A 403 -1.75 11.53 -20.88
CA GLU A 403 -2.86 12.41 -21.24
C GLU A 403 -3.72 12.74 -20.00
N THR A 404 -4.37 13.89 -20.01
CA THR A 404 -5.19 14.37 -18.88
C THR A 404 -6.33 13.40 -18.53
N SER A 405 -6.89 12.71 -19.53
CA SER A 405 -7.96 11.72 -19.38
C SER A 405 -7.48 10.28 -19.10
N ALA A 406 -6.17 9.99 -19.28
CA ALA A 406 -5.65 8.65 -19.07
C ALA A 406 -5.51 8.30 -17.58
N PRO A 407 -5.92 7.09 -17.14
CA PRO A 407 -5.83 6.69 -15.74
C PRO A 407 -4.39 6.36 -15.31
N GLN A 408 -3.52 6.04 -16.28
CA GLN A 408 -2.18 5.49 -16.07
C GLN A 408 -1.13 6.28 -16.82
N TRP A 409 0.13 6.20 -16.36
CA TRP A 409 1.28 6.71 -17.09
C TRP A 409 1.40 6.00 -18.45
N GLN A 410 1.68 6.78 -19.52
CA GLN A 410 1.72 6.28 -20.90
C GLN A 410 3.11 6.41 -21.52
N GLN A 411 3.92 7.34 -21.02
CA GLN A 411 5.26 7.59 -21.56
C GLN A 411 6.25 7.74 -20.40
N ARG A 412 7.51 7.42 -20.66
CA ARG A 412 8.61 7.42 -19.71
C ARG A 412 9.85 8.02 -20.33
N TYR A 413 10.38 9.10 -19.75
CA TYR A 413 11.56 9.82 -20.23
C TYR A 413 12.67 9.79 -19.18
N PRO A 414 13.76 9.03 -19.38
CA PRO A 414 14.94 9.03 -18.48
C PRO A 414 15.65 10.37 -18.49
N MET A 415 16.05 10.83 -17.28
CA MET A 415 16.75 12.08 -17.05
C MET A 415 17.99 11.84 -16.20
N ALA A 416 19.17 12.30 -16.66
CA ALA A 416 20.41 12.21 -15.89
C ALA A 416 20.52 13.27 -14.78
N GLY A 417 19.89 14.43 -14.98
CA GLY A 417 19.94 15.57 -14.06
C GLY A 417 18.60 15.86 -13.39
N THR A 418 18.49 17.02 -12.77
CA THR A 418 17.33 17.49 -12.01
C THR A 418 16.46 18.50 -12.78
N THR A 419 16.55 18.49 -14.10
CA THR A 419 15.74 19.31 -15.01
C THR A 419 15.32 18.50 -16.23
N ALA A 420 14.21 18.88 -16.84
CA ALA A 420 13.76 18.34 -18.12
C ALA A 420 13.21 19.46 -19.00
N ASP A 421 13.41 19.32 -20.32
CA ASP A 421 12.78 20.14 -21.34
C ASP A 421 12.23 19.22 -22.42
N LEU A 422 10.92 19.00 -22.42
CA LEU A 422 10.24 18.04 -23.28
C LEU A 422 9.44 18.76 -24.38
N PRO A 423 9.45 18.27 -25.63
CA PRO A 423 8.67 18.80 -26.73
C PRO A 423 7.18 18.36 -26.64
N ILE A 424 6.59 18.53 -25.47
CA ILE A 424 5.23 18.10 -25.09
C ILE A 424 4.62 19.25 -24.31
N SER A 425 3.39 19.66 -24.67
CA SER A 425 2.71 20.76 -23.98
C SER A 425 2.19 20.35 -22.61
N LYS A 426 2.49 21.17 -21.60
CA LYS A 426 1.92 21.05 -20.25
C LYS A 426 0.40 21.20 -20.20
N ASP A 427 -0.21 21.79 -21.24
CA ASP A 427 -1.66 21.99 -21.30
C ASP A 427 -2.39 20.69 -21.68
N ASN A 428 -1.70 19.75 -22.36
CA ASN A 428 -2.31 18.53 -22.89
C ASN A 428 -1.98 17.28 -22.06
N PHE A 429 -1.00 17.37 -21.14
CA PHE A 429 -0.48 16.21 -20.43
C PHE A 429 -0.28 16.49 -18.93
N ILE A 430 -0.33 15.43 -18.15
CA ILE A 430 0.05 15.41 -16.74
C ILE A 430 1.42 14.76 -16.63
N PHE A 431 2.26 15.34 -15.77
CA PHE A 431 3.63 14.93 -15.55
C PHE A 431 3.85 14.43 -14.12
N GLY A 432 4.76 13.51 -13.94
CA GLY A 432 5.26 13.07 -12.65
C GLY A 432 6.76 12.81 -12.74
N VAL A 433 7.49 13.02 -11.66
CA VAL A 433 8.93 12.76 -11.61
C VAL A 433 9.21 11.72 -10.53
N ALA A 434 9.99 10.71 -10.86
CA ALA A 434 10.45 9.70 -9.91
C ALA A 434 11.98 9.62 -9.89
N SER A 435 12.54 9.32 -8.72
CA SER A 435 13.96 8.98 -8.54
C SER A 435 14.22 7.55 -8.98
N VAL A 436 15.39 7.26 -9.55
CA VAL A 436 15.77 5.94 -10.04
C VAL A 436 17.15 5.57 -9.50
N ASP A 437 17.32 4.37 -8.96
CA ASP A 437 18.61 3.84 -8.56
C ASP A 437 19.40 3.23 -9.73
N ALA A 438 20.62 2.76 -9.48
CA ALA A 438 21.45 2.13 -10.51
C ALA A 438 20.92 0.78 -11.01
N ALA A 439 20.03 0.12 -10.25
CA ALA A 439 19.39 -1.12 -10.61
C ALA A 439 18.05 -0.93 -11.36
N GLY A 440 17.57 0.32 -11.43
CA GLY A 440 16.32 0.66 -12.12
C GLY A 440 15.09 0.71 -11.22
N HIS A 441 15.25 0.63 -9.89
CA HIS A 441 14.11 0.81 -8.97
C HIS A 441 13.67 2.27 -8.96
N GLU A 442 12.39 2.48 -9.16
CA GLU A 442 11.78 3.81 -9.23
C GLU A 442 11.00 4.13 -7.95
N SER A 443 11.11 5.35 -7.47
CA SER A 443 10.23 5.85 -6.40
C SER A 443 8.79 6.03 -6.89
N VAL A 444 7.86 6.30 -5.98
CA VAL A 444 6.54 6.85 -6.36
C VAL A 444 6.75 8.18 -7.07
N ALA A 445 5.96 8.43 -8.12
CA ALA A 445 6.03 9.68 -8.87
C ALA A 445 5.49 10.86 -8.05
N VAL A 446 6.17 12.00 -8.13
CA VAL A 446 5.74 13.27 -7.55
C VAL A 446 5.25 14.19 -8.67
N LEU A 447 4.04 14.71 -8.54
CA LEU A 447 3.50 15.67 -9.50
C LEU A 447 4.15 17.05 -9.30
N PRO A 448 4.42 17.78 -10.40
CA PRO A 448 4.94 19.12 -10.29
C PRO A 448 3.89 20.10 -9.78
N VAL A 449 4.36 21.06 -8.98
CA VAL A 449 3.62 22.27 -8.64
C VAL A 449 4.02 23.41 -9.58
N VAL A 450 3.25 24.50 -9.61
CA VAL A 450 3.62 25.66 -10.44
C VAL A 450 4.89 26.31 -9.88
N GLY A 451 5.96 26.33 -10.68
CA GLY A 451 7.20 27.04 -10.43
C GLY A 451 7.20 28.44 -11.05
N ARG A 452 7.86 29.38 -10.41
CA ARG A 452 8.07 30.73 -10.91
C ARG A 452 9.52 30.94 -11.36
#